data_d48b74e6aaf8bd94cfa9e1105d571d8c
#
_entry.id   d48b74e6aaf8bd94cfa9e1105d571d8c
#
_cell.length_a   1.000
_cell.length_b   1.000
_cell.length_c   1.000
_cell.angle_alpha   90.00
_cell.angle_beta   90.00
_cell.angle_gamma   90.00
#
_symmetry.space_group_name_H-M   'P 1'
#
loop_
_entity.id
_entity.type
_entity.pdbx_description
1 polymer ?
#
loop_
_entity_poly.entity_id
_entity_poly.type
_entity_poly.pdbx_seq_one_letter_code
_entity_poly.pdbx_strand_id
1 'polypeptide(L)'
;MGRGSVAAMTTKPAGDEWAVIERLLPEGWCEQARVTGAFRRARYIRDPATLLRLLLLHAANDRGLRETTAKAGAAGLAKLSPVALFLRLRTSAPWLAWIAAGLARAMRADASTPLGRRLRAVDSTTIQGPASTTSGWRLHYSLDLSELACDWCALTDGRGAEAFERIPVMPGDVLVADRAFFRTPGVRHVVEAGGDLVARLRWRHARLEDARGRQVHALTLARRLRVGQVGDWPVRLPLAGGGSIAGRVVAVRLPHALASRAQRRVERRAVRKQHATTDRRTLEAARYVLLFTTLPAEQA
;
A
#
# COMPACT_ATOMS: atom_id res chain seq x y z
N MET A 1 33.63 -24.02 30.78
CA MET A 1 33.16 -24.93 29.72
C MET A 1 31.65 -25.07 29.85
N GLY A 2 30.88 -24.43 28.99
CA GLY A 2 29.42 -24.53 28.95
C GLY A 2 28.99 -24.33 27.51
N ARG A 3 28.78 -25.43 26.79
CA ARG A 3 28.28 -25.42 25.39
C ARG A 3 26.80 -25.09 25.43
N GLY A 4 26.42 -23.90 24.98
CA GLY A 4 25.03 -23.53 24.70
C GLY A 4 24.52 -24.32 23.51
N SER A 5 23.53 -25.17 23.74
CA SER A 5 22.78 -25.92 22.75
C SER A 5 21.96 -24.93 21.93
N VAL A 6 22.25 -24.82 20.62
CA VAL A 6 21.41 -24.14 19.65
C VAL A 6 20.21 -25.07 19.38
N ALA A 7 19.04 -24.68 19.89
CA ALA A 7 17.81 -25.40 19.62
C ALA A 7 17.55 -25.36 18.11
N ALA A 8 17.56 -26.52 17.47
CA ALA A 8 17.16 -26.69 16.09
C ALA A 8 15.68 -26.33 15.98
N MET A 9 15.38 -25.26 15.23
CA MET A 9 14.01 -24.96 14.78
C MET A 9 13.57 -26.12 13.88
N THR A 10 12.74 -26.98 14.44
CA THR A 10 12.02 -28.02 13.69
C THR A 10 11.11 -27.36 12.67
N THR A 11 11.51 -27.36 11.42
CA THR A 11 10.66 -26.99 10.29
C THR A 11 9.54 -28.03 10.20
N LYS A 12 8.31 -27.59 10.50
CA LYS A 12 7.09 -28.36 10.30
C LYS A 12 6.97 -28.79 8.83
N PRO A 13 6.52 -29.99 8.50
CA PRO A 13 6.51 -30.46 7.12
C PRO A 13 5.58 -29.64 6.24
N ALA A 14 6.04 -29.28 5.05
CA ALA A 14 5.38 -28.43 4.04
C ALA A 14 4.00 -28.93 3.54
N GLY A 15 3.49 -30.04 4.05
CA GLY A 15 2.17 -30.60 3.72
C GLY A 15 0.99 -29.81 4.31
N ASP A 16 1.12 -29.33 5.54
CA ASP A 16 0.04 -28.65 6.25
C ASP A 16 -0.25 -27.23 5.70
N GLU A 17 0.80 -26.51 5.27
CA GLU A 17 0.64 -25.15 4.75
C GLU A 17 -0.11 -25.12 3.41
N TRP A 18 0.13 -26.10 2.55
CA TRP A 18 -0.57 -26.17 1.26
C TRP A 18 -2.06 -26.43 1.44
N ALA A 19 -2.46 -27.32 2.32
CA ALA A 19 -3.87 -27.62 2.60
C ALA A 19 -4.63 -26.37 3.13
N VAL A 20 -3.94 -25.47 3.85
CA VAL A 20 -4.51 -24.21 4.28
C VAL A 20 -4.70 -23.26 3.09
N ILE A 21 -3.70 -23.12 2.23
CA ILE A 21 -3.77 -22.27 1.03
C ILE A 21 -4.91 -22.80 0.11
N GLU A 22 -4.97 -24.09 -0.14
CA GLU A 22 -5.93 -24.69 -1.07
C GLU A 22 -7.38 -24.46 -0.64
N ARG A 23 -7.67 -24.48 0.67
CA ARG A 23 -9.01 -24.16 1.21
C ARG A 23 -9.42 -22.71 1.03
N LEU A 24 -8.47 -21.81 0.88
CA LEU A 24 -8.74 -20.39 0.67
C LEU A 24 -8.97 -20.05 -0.82
N LEU A 25 -8.56 -20.94 -1.74
CA LEU A 25 -8.66 -20.66 -3.17
C LEU A 25 -10.12 -20.64 -3.63
N PRO A 26 -10.47 -19.74 -4.58
CA PRO A 26 -11.82 -19.68 -5.13
C PRO A 26 -12.23 -21.00 -5.79
N GLU A 27 -13.50 -21.38 -5.67
CA GLU A 27 -14.02 -22.56 -6.34
C GLU A 27 -13.72 -22.52 -7.84
N GLY A 28 -13.38 -23.67 -8.44
CA GLY A 28 -13.05 -23.78 -9.85
C GLY A 28 -11.65 -23.29 -10.26
N TRP A 29 -10.78 -22.93 -9.32
CA TRP A 29 -9.45 -22.38 -9.62
C TRP A 29 -8.58 -23.28 -10.49
N CYS A 30 -8.68 -24.61 -10.36
CA CYS A 30 -7.98 -25.58 -11.20
C CYS A 30 -8.49 -25.56 -12.65
N GLU A 31 -9.80 -25.47 -12.84
CA GLU A 31 -10.43 -25.38 -14.16
C GLU A 31 -10.05 -24.06 -14.84
N GLN A 32 -10.08 -22.98 -14.09
CA GLN A 32 -9.70 -21.67 -14.58
C GLN A 32 -8.23 -21.60 -15.05
N ALA A 33 -7.34 -22.41 -14.49
CA ALA A 33 -5.97 -22.53 -15.00
C ALA A 33 -5.92 -23.04 -16.45
N ARG A 34 -6.86 -23.90 -16.83
CA ARG A 34 -6.98 -24.42 -18.20
C ARG A 34 -7.64 -23.40 -19.12
N VAL A 35 -8.74 -22.80 -18.69
CA VAL A 35 -9.48 -21.76 -19.43
C VAL A 35 -8.58 -20.59 -19.79
N THR A 36 -7.77 -20.11 -18.85
CA THR A 36 -6.83 -18.99 -19.08
C THR A 36 -5.57 -19.39 -19.85
N GLY A 37 -5.37 -20.69 -20.09
CA GLY A 37 -4.18 -21.20 -20.78
C GLY A 37 -2.91 -21.23 -19.91
N ALA A 38 -3.00 -20.96 -18.62
CA ALA A 38 -1.89 -21.09 -17.68
C ALA A 38 -1.40 -22.55 -17.59
N PHE A 39 -2.34 -23.49 -17.62
CA PHE A 39 -2.05 -24.93 -17.63
C PHE A 39 -2.67 -25.61 -18.88
N ARG A 40 -1.82 -25.91 -19.86
CA ARG A 40 -2.26 -26.52 -21.13
C ARG A 40 -1.98 -28.01 -21.22
N ARG A 41 -0.84 -28.46 -20.71
CA ARG A 41 -0.39 -29.85 -20.82
C ARG A 41 0.39 -30.28 -19.58
N ALA A 42 0.07 -31.47 -19.08
CA ALA A 42 0.85 -32.16 -18.06
C ALA A 42 2.14 -32.75 -18.67
N ARG A 43 3.28 -32.11 -18.38
CA ARG A 43 4.62 -32.62 -18.71
C ARG A 43 5.48 -32.64 -17.44
N TYR A 44 6.31 -31.63 -17.26
CA TYR A 44 7.15 -31.42 -16.07
C TYR A 44 6.36 -30.89 -14.86
N ILE A 45 5.21 -30.28 -15.12
CA ILE A 45 4.22 -29.83 -14.13
C ILE A 45 2.99 -30.71 -14.33
N ARG A 46 2.60 -31.45 -13.30
CA ARG A 46 1.60 -32.49 -13.38
C ARG A 46 0.16 -31.98 -13.45
N ASP A 47 -0.10 -30.91 -12.70
CA ASP A 47 -1.43 -30.36 -12.46
C ASP A 47 -1.38 -28.87 -12.12
N PRO A 48 -2.52 -28.15 -12.09
CA PRO A 48 -2.59 -26.75 -11.70
C PRO A 48 -2.11 -26.48 -10.29
N ALA A 49 -2.30 -27.38 -9.33
CA ALA A 49 -1.84 -27.24 -7.96
C ALA A 49 -0.31 -27.17 -7.89
N THR A 50 0.36 -28.07 -8.59
CA THR A 50 1.82 -28.06 -8.75
C THR A 50 2.31 -26.76 -9.39
N LEU A 51 1.60 -26.25 -10.40
CA LEU A 51 1.92 -24.96 -11.03
C LEU A 51 1.81 -23.81 -10.03
N LEU A 52 0.69 -23.72 -9.31
CA LEU A 52 0.48 -22.65 -8.32
C LEU A 52 1.53 -22.69 -7.21
N ARG A 53 1.82 -23.86 -6.66
CA ARG A 53 2.88 -24.03 -5.66
C ARG A 53 4.24 -23.56 -6.16
N LEU A 54 4.57 -23.84 -7.41
CA LEU A 54 5.82 -23.40 -8.04
C LEU A 54 5.86 -21.86 -8.19
N LEU A 55 4.75 -21.24 -8.61
CA LEU A 55 4.63 -19.78 -8.73
C LEU A 55 4.74 -19.10 -7.36
N LEU A 56 4.08 -19.64 -6.34
CA LEU A 56 4.16 -19.14 -4.97
C LEU A 56 5.56 -19.31 -4.38
N LEU A 57 6.22 -20.46 -4.65
CA LEU A 57 7.62 -20.67 -4.23
C LEU A 57 8.57 -19.61 -4.81
N HIS A 58 8.32 -19.18 -6.05
CA HIS A 58 9.11 -18.13 -6.69
C HIS A 58 8.82 -16.76 -6.07
N ALA A 59 7.54 -16.40 -5.92
CA ALA A 59 7.11 -15.09 -5.45
C ALA A 59 7.42 -14.85 -3.97
N ALA A 60 7.19 -15.85 -3.10
CA ALA A 60 7.30 -15.68 -1.65
C ALA A 60 8.75 -15.54 -1.13
N ASN A 61 9.74 -15.91 -1.91
CA ASN A 61 11.12 -16.00 -1.42
C ASN A 61 12.10 -15.03 -2.10
N ASP A 62 11.62 -14.12 -2.92
CA ASP A 62 12.44 -13.13 -3.69
C ASP A 62 13.67 -13.78 -4.37
N ARG A 63 13.47 -14.97 -4.93
CA ARG A 63 14.54 -15.82 -5.49
C ARG A 63 14.61 -15.70 -7.00
N GLY A 64 15.84 -15.81 -7.52
CA GLY A 64 16.06 -15.92 -8.96
C GLY A 64 15.46 -17.23 -9.54
N LEU A 65 15.17 -17.22 -10.83
CA LEU A 65 14.58 -18.38 -11.54
C LEU A 65 15.40 -19.65 -11.37
N ARG A 66 16.74 -19.57 -11.41
CA ARG A 66 17.66 -20.72 -11.24
C ARG A 66 17.53 -21.35 -9.86
N GLU A 67 17.49 -20.54 -8.82
CA GLU A 67 17.36 -21.02 -7.45
C GLU A 67 15.99 -21.65 -7.20
N THR A 68 14.93 -21.02 -7.73
CA THR A 68 13.56 -21.56 -7.63
C THR A 68 13.47 -22.94 -8.30
N THR A 69 14.01 -23.10 -9.51
CA THR A 69 13.96 -24.39 -10.21
C THR A 69 14.80 -25.47 -9.53
N ALA A 70 15.96 -25.10 -8.97
CA ALA A 70 16.77 -26.04 -8.20
C ALA A 70 16.04 -26.54 -6.95
N LYS A 71 15.41 -25.64 -6.18
CA LYS A 71 14.62 -26.00 -5.00
C LYS A 71 13.37 -26.79 -5.33
N ALA A 72 12.65 -26.42 -6.40
CA ALA A 72 11.50 -27.19 -6.88
C ALA A 72 11.88 -28.62 -7.26
N GLY A 73 13.05 -28.78 -7.88
CA GLY A 73 13.61 -30.11 -8.20
C GLY A 73 13.99 -30.91 -6.96
N ALA A 74 14.68 -30.29 -6.01
CA ALA A 74 15.10 -30.92 -4.76
C ALA A 74 13.91 -31.34 -3.88
N ALA A 75 12.82 -30.52 -3.90
CA ALA A 75 11.59 -30.85 -3.18
C ALA A 75 10.67 -31.83 -3.94
N GLY A 76 11.07 -32.36 -5.10
CA GLY A 76 10.25 -33.26 -5.90
C GLY A 76 8.99 -32.62 -6.51
N LEU A 77 8.90 -31.27 -6.44
CA LEU A 77 7.71 -30.55 -6.90
C LEU A 77 7.62 -30.54 -8.44
N ALA A 78 8.71 -30.13 -9.10
CA ALA A 78 8.79 -30.11 -10.56
C ALA A 78 10.27 -30.05 -11.02
N LYS A 79 10.60 -30.72 -12.12
CA LYS A 79 11.89 -30.61 -12.80
C LYS A 79 11.70 -29.78 -14.08
N LEU A 80 12.15 -28.53 -14.09
CA LEU A 80 12.05 -27.65 -15.25
C LEU A 80 13.24 -26.69 -15.32
N SER A 81 13.51 -26.15 -16.53
CA SER A 81 14.54 -25.16 -16.73
C SER A 81 14.09 -23.76 -16.23
N PRO A 82 15.01 -22.84 -15.93
CA PRO A 82 14.68 -21.44 -15.60
C PRO A 82 13.87 -20.74 -16.68
N VAL A 83 14.16 -21.04 -17.96
CA VAL A 83 13.39 -20.51 -19.11
C VAL A 83 11.95 -21.03 -19.11
N ALA A 84 11.76 -22.31 -18.83
CA ALA A 84 10.42 -22.90 -18.74
C ALA A 84 9.61 -22.29 -17.58
N LEU A 85 10.24 -22.02 -16.43
CA LEU A 85 9.61 -21.30 -15.31
C LEU A 85 9.22 -19.86 -15.71
N PHE A 86 10.11 -19.14 -16.39
CA PHE A 86 9.81 -17.78 -16.87
C PHE A 86 8.59 -17.76 -17.81
N LEU A 87 8.51 -18.68 -18.75
CA LEU A 87 7.36 -18.80 -19.64
C LEU A 87 6.07 -19.10 -18.86
N ARG A 88 6.13 -19.96 -17.83
CA ARG A 88 4.98 -20.23 -16.97
C ARG A 88 4.54 -19.00 -16.17
N LEU A 89 5.46 -18.25 -15.62
CA LEU A 89 5.13 -16.97 -14.95
C LEU A 89 4.36 -16.03 -15.88
N ARG A 90 4.84 -15.85 -17.12
CA ARG A 90 4.16 -15.01 -18.11
C ARG A 90 2.76 -15.50 -18.48
N THR A 91 2.60 -16.79 -18.73
CA THR A 91 1.30 -17.35 -19.15
C THR A 91 0.30 -17.49 -18.01
N SER A 92 0.75 -17.44 -16.74
CA SER A 92 -0.13 -17.60 -15.57
C SER A 92 -0.72 -16.28 -15.07
N ALA A 93 -0.31 -15.13 -15.60
CA ALA A 93 -0.78 -13.84 -15.11
C ALA A 93 -2.31 -13.68 -15.11
N PRO A 94 -3.06 -14.05 -16.19
CA PRO A 94 -4.52 -13.95 -16.17
C PRO A 94 -5.16 -14.88 -15.12
N TRP A 95 -4.60 -16.07 -14.91
CA TRP A 95 -5.08 -17.01 -13.90
C TRP A 95 -4.86 -16.48 -12.47
N LEU A 96 -3.67 -15.96 -12.18
CA LEU A 96 -3.36 -15.38 -10.88
C LEU A 96 -4.23 -14.14 -10.61
N ALA A 97 -4.51 -13.32 -11.62
CA ALA A 97 -5.43 -12.19 -11.51
C ALA A 97 -6.85 -12.66 -11.16
N TRP A 98 -7.32 -13.74 -11.79
CA TRP A 98 -8.63 -14.34 -11.48
C TRP A 98 -8.69 -14.88 -10.05
N ILE A 99 -7.66 -15.60 -9.59
CA ILE A 99 -7.55 -16.05 -8.18
C ILE A 99 -7.60 -14.88 -7.24
N ALA A 100 -6.78 -13.85 -7.48
CA ALA A 100 -6.73 -12.65 -6.62
C ALA A 100 -8.10 -11.96 -6.54
N ALA A 101 -8.80 -11.81 -7.67
CA ALA A 101 -10.16 -11.25 -7.70
C ALA A 101 -11.18 -12.12 -6.94
N GLY A 102 -11.05 -13.45 -7.01
CA GLY A 102 -11.88 -14.39 -6.25
C GLY A 102 -11.66 -14.29 -4.75
N LEU A 103 -10.40 -14.24 -4.31
CA LEU A 103 -10.04 -14.04 -2.91
C LEU A 103 -10.54 -12.70 -2.38
N ALA A 104 -10.38 -11.62 -3.15
CA ALA A 104 -10.89 -10.30 -2.78
C ALA A 104 -12.41 -10.32 -2.60
N ARG A 105 -13.15 -11.00 -3.48
CA ARG A 105 -14.60 -11.16 -3.33
C ARG A 105 -15.00 -11.96 -2.09
N ALA A 106 -14.26 -13.01 -1.77
CA ALA A 106 -14.52 -13.83 -0.57
C ALA A 106 -14.24 -13.08 0.75
N MET A 107 -13.35 -12.07 0.70
CA MET A 107 -13.05 -11.20 1.85
C MET A 107 -14.08 -10.07 2.04
N ARG A 108 -15.03 -9.92 1.13
CA ARG A 108 -16.14 -8.96 1.29
C ARG A 108 -16.99 -9.39 2.49
N ALA A 109 -16.69 -8.84 3.64
CA ALA A 109 -17.69 -8.75 4.70
C ALA A 109 -18.72 -7.71 4.27
N ASP A 110 -19.96 -7.78 4.82
CA ASP A 110 -21.00 -6.75 4.69
C ASP A 110 -20.53 -5.40 5.26
N ALA A 111 -19.54 -4.80 4.65
CA ALA A 111 -18.99 -3.52 5.03
C ALA A 111 -19.92 -2.45 4.49
N SER A 112 -20.89 -2.03 5.29
CA SER A 112 -21.54 -0.75 5.10
C SER A 112 -20.47 0.33 5.07
N THR A 113 -20.39 1.10 3.98
CA THR A 113 -19.45 2.21 3.87
C THR A 113 -19.77 3.23 4.95
N PRO A 114 -18.88 3.56 5.91
CA PRO A 114 -19.21 4.39 7.07
C PRO A 114 -19.80 5.76 6.71
N LEU A 115 -19.58 6.22 5.48
CA LEU A 115 -19.99 7.54 4.99
C LEU A 115 -21.10 7.49 3.94
N GLY A 116 -21.63 6.31 3.56
CA GLY A 116 -22.51 6.18 2.40
C GLY A 116 -21.84 6.58 1.06
N ARG A 117 -20.49 6.74 1.07
CA ARG A 117 -19.67 7.17 -0.05
C ARG A 117 -18.54 6.17 -0.30
N ARG A 118 -18.08 6.09 -1.52
CA ARG A 118 -16.99 5.19 -1.90
C ARG A 118 -15.66 5.66 -1.31
N LEU A 119 -15.14 4.90 -0.35
CA LEU A 119 -13.88 5.19 0.34
C LEU A 119 -12.73 4.41 -0.31
N ARG A 120 -11.71 5.11 -0.80
CA ARG A 120 -10.59 4.52 -1.54
C ARG A 120 -9.25 4.86 -0.89
N ALA A 121 -8.51 3.85 -0.44
CA ALA A 121 -7.13 4.04 -0.01
C ALA A 121 -6.19 4.03 -1.22
N VAL A 122 -5.34 5.05 -1.34
CA VAL A 122 -4.38 5.17 -2.43
C VAL A 122 -2.94 5.13 -1.92
N ASP A 123 -2.11 4.35 -2.58
CA ASP A 123 -0.70 4.20 -2.24
C ASP A 123 0.14 3.84 -3.48
N SER A 124 1.44 3.75 -3.31
CA SER A 124 2.34 3.24 -4.32
C SER A 124 3.46 2.41 -3.72
N THR A 125 3.92 1.42 -4.45
CA THR A 125 5.07 0.61 -4.06
C THR A 125 6.12 0.59 -5.17
N THR A 126 7.39 0.51 -4.78
CA THR A 126 8.49 0.38 -5.74
C THR A 126 8.79 -1.08 -6.00
N ILE A 127 8.99 -1.42 -7.25
CA ILE A 127 9.42 -2.74 -7.69
C ILE A 127 10.89 -2.63 -8.09
N GLN A 128 11.74 -3.40 -7.44
CA GLN A 128 13.17 -3.49 -7.74
C GLN A 128 13.46 -4.85 -8.35
N GLY A 129 14.30 -4.88 -9.37
CA GLY A 129 14.82 -6.14 -9.89
C GLY A 129 15.78 -6.79 -8.89
N PRO A 130 15.97 -8.11 -8.95
CA PRO A 130 17.00 -8.79 -8.16
C PRO A 130 18.36 -8.13 -8.35
N ALA A 131 19.07 -7.85 -7.25
CA ALA A 131 20.37 -7.16 -7.22
C ALA A 131 20.39 -5.72 -7.81
N SER A 132 19.23 -5.12 -8.06
CA SER A 132 19.16 -3.72 -8.50
C SER A 132 19.31 -2.77 -7.32
N THR A 133 20.13 -1.74 -7.47
CA THR A 133 20.28 -0.65 -6.50
C THR A 133 19.28 0.47 -6.73
N THR A 134 18.57 0.45 -7.84
CA THR A 134 17.59 1.48 -8.25
C THR A 134 16.20 0.90 -8.40
N SER A 135 15.18 1.69 -8.08
CA SER A 135 13.79 1.32 -8.33
C SER A 135 13.53 1.37 -9.84
N GLY A 136 13.37 0.20 -10.48
CA GLY A 136 13.06 0.11 -11.91
C GLY A 136 11.66 0.58 -12.23
N TRP A 137 10.69 0.21 -11.38
CA TRP A 137 9.28 0.47 -11.59
C TRP A 137 8.58 0.93 -10.32
N ARG A 138 7.47 1.63 -10.48
CA ARG A 138 6.55 1.98 -9.39
C ARG A 138 5.14 1.57 -9.76
N LEU A 139 4.51 0.78 -8.91
CA LEU A 139 3.10 0.43 -8.99
C LEU A 139 2.31 1.42 -8.14
N HIS A 140 1.43 2.17 -8.76
CA HIS A 140 0.41 2.99 -8.11
C HIS A 140 -0.89 2.19 -8.07
N TYR A 141 -1.63 2.25 -6.99
CA TYR A 141 -2.88 1.52 -6.87
C TYR A 141 -3.88 2.25 -5.96
N SER A 142 -5.12 1.93 -6.17
CA SER A 142 -6.25 2.33 -5.36
C SER A 142 -7.00 1.09 -4.89
N LEU A 143 -7.32 1.06 -3.61
CA LEU A 143 -8.09 0.02 -2.96
C LEU A 143 -9.43 0.58 -2.52
N ASP A 144 -10.52 0.06 -3.04
CA ASP A 144 -11.85 0.30 -2.50
C ASP A 144 -11.97 -0.36 -1.14
N LEU A 145 -12.18 0.43 -0.08
CA LEU A 145 -12.18 -0.07 1.30
C LEU A 145 -13.49 -0.77 1.68
N SER A 146 -14.58 -0.52 0.95
CA SER A 146 -15.84 -1.22 1.18
C SER A 146 -15.80 -2.63 0.59
N GLU A 147 -15.10 -2.80 -0.52
CA GLU A 147 -14.97 -4.07 -1.21
C GLU A 147 -13.65 -4.80 -0.93
N LEU A 148 -12.70 -4.13 -0.27
CA LEU A 148 -11.32 -4.58 -0.08
C LEU A 148 -10.66 -5.06 -1.40
N ALA A 149 -11.05 -4.42 -2.50
CA ALA A 149 -10.61 -4.77 -3.84
C ALA A 149 -9.76 -3.65 -4.46
N CYS A 150 -8.70 -4.03 -5.15
CA CYS A 150 -7.96 -3.09 -5.99
C CYS A 150 -8.84 -2.71 -7.18
N ASP A 151 -9.30 -1.47 -7.20
CA ASP A 151 -10.19 -0.95 -8.23
C ASP A 151 -9.45 -0.21 -9.35
N TRP A 152 -8.20 0.14 -9.11
CA TRP A 152 -7.33 0.75 -10.10
C TRP A 152 -5.86 0.50 -9.80
N CYS A 153 -5.05 0.29 -10.83
CA CYS A 153 -3.61 0.28 -10.73
C CYS A 153 -2.94 0.80 -12.02
N ALA A 154 -1.75 1.37 -11.87
CA ALA A 154 -0.91 1.80 -12.98
C ALA A 154 0.57 1.57 -12.66
N LEU A 155 1.33 1.18 -13.65
CA LEU A 155 2.77 0.99 -13.57
C LEU A 155 3.48 2.16 -14.24
N THR A 156 4.43 2.77 -13.53
CA THR A 156 5.30 3.82 -14.05
C THR A 156 6.77 3.41 -13.88
N ASP A 157 7.68 4.19 -14.46
CA ASP A 157 9.09 4.09 -14.10
C ASP A 157 9.31 4.43 -12.62
N GLY A 158 10.45 4.07 -12.07
CA GLY A 158 10.77 4.30 -10.66
C GLY A 158 10.82 5.79 -10.24
N ARG A 159 10.80 6.72 -11.20
CA ARG A 159 10.77 8.17 -10.99
C ARG A 159 9.34 8.73 -10.91
N GLY A 160 8.34 7.93 -11.29
CA GLY A 160 6.94 8.32 -11.21
C GLY A 160 6.55 8.80 -9.81
N ALA A 161 6.16 10.07 -9.66
CA ALA A 161 5.78 10.63 -8.36
C ALA A 161 4.43 10.06 -7.90
N GLU A 162 4.26 9.93 -6.58
CA GLU A 162 2.97 9.71 -5.93
C GLU A 162 2.11 10.96 -6.12
N ALA A 163 1.01 10.83 -6.86
CA ALA A 163 0.19 11.96 -7.26
C ALA A 163 -1.26 11.54 -7.48
N PHE A 164 -2.19 12.32 -6.94
CA PHE A 164 -3.63 12.10 -7.14
C PHE A 164 -4.04 12.27 -8.61
N GLU A 165 -3.32 13.10 -9.38
CA GLU A 165 -3.59 13.35 -10.79
C GLU A 165 -3.50 12.11 -11.68
N ARG A 166 -2.93 11.01 -11.16
CA ARG A 166 -2.86 9.72 -11.86
C ARG A 166 -4.10 8.86 -11.65
N ILE A 167 -4.86 9.15 -10.61
CA ILE A 167 -5.95 8.29 -10.14
C ILE A 167 -7.25 8.78 -10.75
N PRO A 168 -8.01 7.93 -11.45
CA PRO A 168 -9.35 8.26 -11.87
C PRO A 168 -10.24 8.51 -10.65
N VAL A 169 -10.83 9.69 -10.57
CA VAL A 169 -11.72 10.10 -9.48
C VAL A 169 -13.12 10.25 -10.04
N MET A 170 -14.09 9.66 -9.35
CA MET A 170 -15.51 9.80 -9.67
C MET A 170 -16.18 10.74 -8.66
N PRO A 171 -17.24 11.46 -9.05
CA PRO A 171 -18.03 12.24 -8.11
C PRO A 171 -18.47 11.38 -6.92
N GLY A 172 -18.26 11.88 -5.70
CA GLY A 172 -18.58 11.16 -4.47
C GLY A 172 -17.47 10.24 -3.95
N ASP A 173 -16.38 10.01 -4.67
CA ASP A 173 -15.22 9.30 -4.13
C ASP A 173 -14.61 10.06 -2.93
N VAL A 174 -14.11 9.33 -1.94
CA VAL A 174 -13.29 9.87 -0.84
C VAL A 174 -11.93 9.17 -0.88
N LEU A 175 -10.88 9.88 -1.26
CA LEU A 175 -9.53 9.34 -1.33
C LEU A 175 -8.78 9.49 -0.01
N VAL A 176 -8.26 8.38 0.52
CA VAL A 176 -7.41 8.35 1.72
C VAL A 176 -5.97 8.11 1.29
N ALA A 177 -5.05 8.98 1.70
CA ALA A 177 -3.67 8.91 1.26
C ALA A 177 -2.64 9.32 2.32
N ASP A 178 -1.41 8.87 2.08
CA ASP A 178 -0.23 9.32 2.82
C ASP A 178 0.14 10.76 2.40
N ARG A 179 1.03 11.37 3.18
CA ARG A 179 1.53 12.74 2.96
C ARG A 179 2.26 12.95 1.63
N ALA A 180 2.72 11.91 0.97
CA ALA A 180 3.42 12.05 -0.31
C ALA A 180 2.47 12.50 -1.43
N PHE A 181 1.21 12.10 -1.35
CA PHE A 181 0.14 12.53 -2.24
C PHE A 181 -0.34 13.96 -1.98
N PHE A 182 -0.12 14.51 -0.76
CA PHE A 182 -0.59 15.85 -0.43
C PHE A 182 0.21 16.93 -1.16
N ARG A 183 -0.29 17.33 -2.32
CA ARG A 183 0.24 18.40 -3.18
C ARG A 183 -0.94 19.19 -3.72
N THR A 184 -0.82 20.52 -3.82
CA THR A 184 -1.92 21.40 -4.25
C THR A 184 -2.55 20.99 -5.59
N PRO A 185 -1.78 20.65 -6.66
CA PRO A 185 -2.38 20.21 -7.92
C PRO A 185 -3.21 18.92 -7.76
N GLY A 186 -2.73 17.97 -6.96
CA GLY A 186 -3.44 16.72 -6.71
C GLY A 186 -4.72 16.90 -5.91
N VAL A 187 -4.70 17.77 -4.89
CA VAL A 187 -5.92 18.14 -4.14
C VAL A 187 -6.94 18.79 -5.08
N ARG A 188 -6.46 19.69 -5.94
CA ARG A 188 -7.29 20.35 -6.95
C ARG A 188 -7.94 19.33 -7.90
N HIS A 189 -7.17 18.38 -8.43
CA HIS A 189 -7.67 17.32 -9.31
C HIS A 189 -8.83 16.54 -8.68
N VAL A 190 -8.70 16.13 -7.40
CA VAL A 190 -9.75 15.38 -6.69
C VAL A 190 -11.02 16.21 -6.54
N VAL A 191 -10.90 17.47 -6.12
CA VAL A 191 -12.05 18.36 -5.88
C VAL A 191 -12.74 18.73 -7.19
N GLU A 192 -12.00 19.04 -8.24
CA GLU A 192 -12.57 19.36 -9.57
C GLU A 192 -13.31 18.16 -10.19
N ALA A 193 -12.90 16.93 -9.86
CA ALA A 193 -13.62 15.72 -10.26
C ALA A 193 -14.86 15.42 -9.39
N GLY A 194 -15.20 16.26 -8.42
CA GLY A 194 -16.33 16.06 -7.50
C GLY A 194 -16.07 15.05 -6.40
N GLY A 195 -14.81 14.70 -6.14
CA GLY A 195 -14.38 13.87 -5.03
C GLY A 195 -13.94 14.67 -3.81
N ASP A 196 -13.73 13.96 -2.72
CA ASP A 196 -13.12 14.47 -1.49
C ASP A 196 -11.87 13.67 -1.13
N LEU A 197 -11.09 14.17 -0.18
CA LEU A 197 -9.91 13.50 0.29
C LEU A 197 -9.68 13.62 1.80
N VAL A 198 -8.98 12.64 2.34
CA VAL A 198 -8.36 12.65 3.66
C VAL A 198 -6.89 12.29 3.48
N ALA A 199 -5.98 13.24 3.58
CA ALA A 199 -4.57 12.99 3.36
C ALA A 199 -3.73 13.41 4.58
N ARG A 200 -2.68 12.64 4.87
CA ARG A 200 -1.69 13.08 5.85
C ARG A 200 -1.01 14.36 5.36
N LEU A 201 -0.98 15.37 6.23
CA LEU A 201 -0.51 16.69 5.86
C LEU A 201 1.04 16.73 5.75
N ARG A 202 1.55 17.33 4.70
CA ARG A 202 2.96 17.73 4.57
C ARG A 202 3.21 19.04 5.32
N TRP A 203 3.12 19.01 6.63
CA TRP A 203 3.04 20.15 7.51
C TRP A 203 4.09 21.25 7.28
N ARG A 204 5.27 20.91 6.74
CA ARG A 204 6.33 21.89 6.40
C ARG A 204 6.07 22.65 5.11
N HIS A 205 5.38 22.02 4.16
CA HIS A 205 5.22 22.52 2.79
C HIS A 205 3.77 22.92 2.46
N ALA A 206 2.85 22.60 3.35
CA ALA A 206 1.45 23.00 3.19
C ALA A 206 1.31 24.50 3.42
N ARG A 207 0.96 25.20 2.36
CA ARG A 207 0.56 26.62 2.46
C ARG A 207 -0.93 26.63 2.74
N LEU A 208 -1.31 26.96 3.96
CA LEU A 208 -2.70 27.02 4.40
C LEU A 208 -3.02 28.42 4.88
N GLU A 209 -4.27 28.83 4.71
CA GLU A 209 -4.77 30.13 5.12
C GLU A 209 -6.02 29.98 5.98
N ASP A 210 -6.26 30.94 6.87
CA ASP A 210 -7.53 31.08 7.60
C ASP A 210 -8.60 31.76 6.71
N ALA A 211 -9.79 31.94 7.26
CA ALA A 211 -10.90 32.60 6.57
C ALA A 211 -10.58 34.05 6.14
N ARG A 212 -9.57 34.70 6.78
CA ARG A 212 -9.12 36.04 6.50
C ARG A 212 -7.92 36.11 5.53
N GLY A 213 -7.52 34.96 4.94
CA GLY A 213 -6.35 34.88 4.06
C GLY A 213 -5.00 34.92 4.77
N ARG A 214 -4.95 34.81 6.09
CA ARG A 214 -3.69 34.83 6.84
C ARG A 214 -3.10 33.41 6.88
N GLN A 215 -1.79 33.30 6.66
CA GLN A 215 -1.09 32.05 6.68
C GLN A 215 -1.23 31.33 8.05
N VAL A 216 -1.56 30.02 7.98
CA VAL A 216 -1.73 29.14 9.14
C VAL A 216 -0.75 27.98 9.06
N HIS A 217 -0.12 27.67 10.17
CA HIS A 217 0.75 26.51 10.29
C HIS A 217 0.08 25.40 11.11
N ALA A 218 -0.17 24.26 10.51
CA ALA A 218 -0.86 23.14 11.15
C ALA A 218 -0.21 22.69 12.46
N LEU A 219 1.13 22.71 12.56
CA LEU A 219 1.83 22.36 13.80
C LEU A 219 1.54 23.38 14.92
N THR A 220 1.38 24.66 14.60
CA THR A 220 1.04 25.72 15.58
C THR A 220 -0.37 25.51 16.14
N LEU A 221 -1.32 25.09 15.30
CA LEU A 221 -2.67 24.70 15.74
C LEU A 221 -2.62 23.49 16.67
N ALA A 222 -1.90 22.44 16.26
CA ALA A 222 -1.81 21.17 16.98
C ALA A 222 -1.15 21.31 18.37
N ARG A 223 -0.25 22.27 18.58
CA ARG A 223 0.42 22.51 19.88
C ARG A 223 -0.57 22.79 21.00
N ARG A 224 -1.74 23.31 20.69
CA ARG A 224 -2.80 23.63 21.68
C ARG A 224 -3.53 22.40 22.23
N LEU A 225 -3.36 21.24 21.57
CA LEU A 225 -4.07 20.01 21.94
C LEU A 225 -3.46 19.34 23.18
N ARG A 226 -4.33 18.82 24.05
CA ARG A 226 -3.95 17.90 25.12
C ARG A 226 -3.74 16.49 24.53
N VAL A 227 -3.08 15.63 25.28
CA VAL A 227 -2.87 14.22 24.87
C VAL A 227 -4.22 13.53 24.65
N GLY A 228 -4.36 12.87 23.50
CA GLY A 228 -5.61 12.21 23.08
C GLY A 228 -6.68 13.16 22.54
N GLN A 229 -6.49 14.46 22.64
CA GLN A 229 -7.45 15.42 22.12
C GLN A 229 -7.37 15.51 20.60
N VAL A 230 -8.52 15.59 19.95
CA VAL A 230 -8.72 15.91 18.54
C VAL A 230 -8.97 17.40 18.39
N GLY A 231 -8.32 18.03 17.43
CA GLY A 231 -8.61 19.39 16.99
C GLY A 231 -9.00 19.40 15.53
N ASP A 232 -9.90 20.32 15.19
CA ASP A 232 -10.44 20.50 13.85
C ASP A 232 -10.53 22.00 13.54
N TRP A 233 -9.92 22.43 12.46
CA TRP A 233 -9.86 23.84 12.09
C TRP A 233 -10.16 24.01 10.60
N PRO A 234 -11.13 24.86 10.23
CA PRO A 234 -11.35 25.22 8.85
C PRO A 234 -10.15 26.01 8.31
N VAL A 235 -9.71 25.65 7.14
CA VAL A 235 -8.59 26.29 6.43
C VAL A 235 -8.89 26.39 4.95
N ARG A 236 -8.10 27.19 4.24
CA ARG A 236 -8.10 27.28 2.79
C ARG A 236 -6.74 26.87 2.24
N LEU A 237 -6.73 26.13 1.15
CA LEU A 237 -5.54 25.77 0.39
C LEU A 237 -5.47 26.68 -0.84
N PRO A 238 -4.59 27.70 -0.87
CA PRO A 238 -4.50 28.62 -2.00
C PRO A 238 -4.00 27.89 -3.25
N LEU A 239 -4.53 28.29 -4.41
CA LEU A 239 -4.17 27.75 -5.72
C LEU A 239 -3.22 28.71 -6.47
N ALA A 240 -2.29 28.12 -7.23
CA ALA A 240 -1.50 28.88 -8.19
C ALA A 240 -2.45 29.44 -9.28
N GLY A 241 -2.46 30.73 -9.49
CA GLY A 241 -3.36 31.40 -10.43
C GLY A 241 -4.63 32.00 -9.81
N GLY A 242 -4.76 31.97 -8.49
CA GLY A 242 -5.87 32.55 -7.75
C GLY A 242 -6.92 31.56 -7.29
N GLY A 243 -7.71 31.99 -6.32
CA GLY A 243 -8.70 31.12 -5.66
C GLY A 243 -8.11 30.20 -4.60
N SER A 244 -8.95 29.44 -3.95
CA SER A 244 -8.55 28.51 -2.90
C SER A 244 -9.52 27.34 -2.79
N ILE A 245 -9.05 26.18 -2.32
CA ILE A 245 -9.89 25.05 -1.96
C ILE A 245 -10.20 25.13 -0.47
N ALA A 246 -11.48 25.09 -0.12
CA ALA A 246 -11.91 24.94 1.26
C ALA A 246 -11.57 23.55 1.79
N GLY A 247 -11.15 23.49 3.03
CA GLY A 247 -10.84 22.23 3.69
C GLY A 247 -10.62 22.44 5.19
N ARG A 248 -10.18 21.40 5.87
CA ARG A 248 -9.95 21.42 7.33
C ARG A 248 -8.61 20.75 7.65
N VAL A 249 -7.97 21.24 8.66
CA VAL A 249 -6.88 20.53 9.33
C VAL A 249 -7.45 19.80 10.52
N VAL A 250 -7.35 18.48 10.50
CA VAL A 250 -7.69 17.62 11.64
C VAL A 250 -6.40 17.13 12.27
N ALA A 251 -6.26 17.30 13.57
CA ALA A 251 -5.06 16.85 14.27
C ALA A 251 -5.40 16.08 15.55
N VAL A 252 -4.61 15.06 15.84
CA VAL A 252 -4.69 14.29 17.08
C VAL A 252 -3.32 14.33 17.76
N ARG A 253 -3.29 14.69 19.05
CA ARG A 253 -2.08 14.55 19.85
C ARG A 253 -1.95 13.15 20.40
N LEU A 254 -0.91 12.44 20.01
CA LEU A 254 -0.69 11.05 20.38
C LEU A 254 -0.38 10.89 21.86
N PRO A 255 -0.83 9.79 22.51
CA PRO A 255 -0.36 9.33 23.81
C PRO A 255 1.16 9.17 23.85
N HIS A 256 1.78 9.36 25.02
CA HIS A 256 3.24 9.39 25.17
C HIS A 256 3.95 8.17 24.57
N ALA A 257 3.42 6.97 24.77
CA ALA A 257 4.00 5.72 24.23
C ALA A 257 4.05 5.74 22.70
N LEU A 258 2.94 6.14 22.05
CA LEU A 258 2.83 6.23 20.58
C LEU A 258 3.69 7.37 20.01
N ALA A 259 3.71 8.51 20.69
CA ALA A 259 4.55 9.65 20.32
C ALA A 259 6.04 9.30 20.35
N SER A 260 6.52 8.64 21.41
CA SER A 260 7.90 8.17 21.53
C SER A 260 8.25 7.13 20.45
N ARG A 261 7.32 6.22 20.14
CA ARG A 261 7.51 5.24 19.05
C ARG A 261 7.61 5.93 17.68
N ALA A 262 6.76 6.92 17.44
CA ALA A 262 6.79 7.70 16.21
C ALA A 262 8.09 8.50 16.05
N GLN A 263 8.56 9.16 17.13
CA GLN A 263 9.83 9.89 17.15
C GLN A 263 11.02 8.97 16.84
N ARG A 264 11.13 7.82 17.53
CA ARG A 264 12.18 6.80 17.24
C ARG A 264 12.15 6.30 15.79
N ARG A 265 10.96 6.18 15.18
CA ARG A 265 10.83 5.79 13.77
C ARG A 265 11.39 6.87 12.84
N VAL A 266 11.13 8.14 13.15
CA VAL A 266 11.65 9.30 12.38
C VAL A 266 13.18 9.35 12.48
N GLU A 267 13.76 9.22 13.68
CA GLU A 267 15.20 9.19 13.91
C GLU A 267 15.88 8.06 13.14
N ARG A 268 15.37 6.83 13.27
CA ARG A 268 15.90 5.67 12.51
C ARG A 268 15.85 5.89 11.00
N ARG A 269 14.81 6.54 10.49
CA ARG A 269 14.70 6.83 9.05
C ARG A 269 15.73 7.88 8.60
N ALA A 270 16.01 8.89 9.43
CA ALA A 270 17.02 9.90 9.15
C ALA A 270 18.43 9.29 9.10
N VAL A 271 18.78 8.46 10.08
CA VAL A 271 20.07 7.75 10.12
C VAL A 271 20.24 6.85 8.88
N ARG A 272 19.21 6.09 8.50
CA ARG A 272 19.29 5.20 7.32
C ARG A 272 19.47 5.94 6.00
N LYS A 273 18.88 7.14 5.85
CA LYS A 273 18.87 7.85 4.55
C LYS A 273 20.04 8.79 4.36
N GLN A 274 20.54 9.42 5.40
CA GLN A 274 21.46 10.56 5.26
C GLN A 274 22.53 10.66 6.36
N HIS A 275 22.58 9.73 7.31
CA HIS A 275 23.39 9.88 8.55
C HIS A 275 23.19 11.24 9.26
N ALA A 276 22.01 11.84 9.06
CA ALA A 276 21.70 13.20 9.51
C ALA A 276 20.95 13.20 10.84
N THR A 277 21.18 14.24 11.63
CA THR A 277 20.38 14.53 12.84
C THR A 277 18.98 15.00 12.42
N THR A 278 17.97 14.54 13.12
CA THR A 278 16.59 14.94 12.85
C THR A 278 16.31 16.32 13.48
N ASP A 279 15.82 17.24 12.70
CA ASP A 279 15.39 18.55 13.17
C ASP A 279 14.31 18.44 14.27
N ARG A 280 14.45 19.29 15.31
CA ARG A 280 13.58 19.33 16.49
C ARG A 280 12.09 19.49 16.16
N ARG A 281 11.75 20.30 15.13
CA ARG A 281 10.36 20.47 14.69
C ARG A 281 9.78 19.19 14.08
N THR A 282 10.61 18.38 13.43
CA THR A 282 10.17 17.08 12.87
C THR A 282 9.88 16.08 13.98
N LEU A 283 10.70 16.06 15.03
CA LEU A 283 10.44 15.22 16.21
C LEU A 283 9.18 15.69 16.96
N GLU A 284 8.97 16.99 17.03
CA GLU A 284 7.74 17.55 17.60
C GLU A 284 6.51 17.14 16.78
N ALA A 285 6.55 17.34 15.46
CA ALA A 285 5.44 16.96 14.57
C ALA A 285 5.11 15.48 14.62
N ALA A 286 6.09 14.60 14.91
CA ALA A 286 5.86 13.17 15.09
C ALA A 286 4.98 12.81 16.30
N ARG A 287 4.73 13.77 17.21
CA ARG A 287 3.83 13.61 18.36
C ARG A 287 2.35 13.79 17.99
N TYR A 288 2.07 14.12 16.74
CA TYR A 288 0.73 14.38 16.22
C TYR A 288 0.45 13.56 14.97
N VAL A 289 -0.81 13.18 14.78
CA VAL A 289 -1.35 12.85 13.46
C VAL A 289 -1.92 14.14 12.91
N LEU A 290 -1.45 14.58 11.75
CA LEU A 290 -1.89 15.78 11.08
C LEU A 290 -2.51 15.39 9.73
N LEU A 291 -3.77 15.70 9.53
CA LEU A 291 -4.54 15.40 8.33
C LEU A 291 -5.05 16.70 7.71
N PHE A 292 -5.23 16.67 6.41
CA PHE A 292 -6.04 17.63 5.68
C PHE A 292 -7.20 16.88 5.03
N THR A 293 -8.38 17.45 5.07
CA THR A 293 -9.57 16.89 4.44
C THR A 293 -10.40 17.99 3.80
N THR A 294 -11.08 17.64 2.71
CA THR A 294 -12.11 18.48 2.08
C THR A 294 -13.51 18.10 2.54
N LEU A 295 -13.68 16.97 3.25
CA LEU A 295 -14.95 16.55 3.81
C LEU A 295 -15.52 17.61 4.75
N PRO A 296 -16.83 17.91 4.71
CA PRO A 296 -17.48 18.77 5.70
C PRO A 296 -17.44 18.15 7.11
N ALA A 297 -17.62 18.99 8.14
CA ALA A 297 -17.46 18.57 9.54
C ALA A 297 -18.49 17.51 9.96
N GLU A 298 -19.66 17.55 9.37
CA GLU A 298 -20.76 16.62 9.66
C GLU A 298 -20.52 15.21 9.10
N GLN A 299 -19.54 15.05 8.22
CA GLN A 299 -19.22 13.79 7.54
C GLN A 299 -17.84 13.22 7.94
N ALA A 300 -17.18 13.76 8.96
CA ALA A 300 -15.82 13.35 9.30
C ALA A 300 -15.72 12.70 10.68
#